data_a243cce09db9d1c56a412c772ffb0b9f
#
_entry.id   a243cce09db9d1c56a412c772ffb0b9f
#
_cell.length_a   1.000
_cell.length_b   1.000
_cell.length_c   1.000
_cell.angle_alpha   90.00
_cell.angle_beta   90.00
_cell.angle_gamma   90.00
#
_symmetry.space_group_name_H-M   'P 1'
#
loop_
_entity.id
_entity.type
_entity.pdbx_description
1 polymer ?
#
loop_
_entity_poly.entity_id
_entity_poly.type
_entity_poly.pdbx_seq_one_letter_code
_entity_poly.pdbx_strand_id
1 'polypeptide(L)'
;SDEEALREGLKVYLELEGYDVCACHDAESAMAMDLSDFDLILLDIMMDGMNGIDFAKIIRSRQETADVPIIFLTAKDSEDDMITGLDIGADDYIAKPYSLRNVKARIEAVLRRTGIKGSCNGVKCDRDTLVCTVDNKEVRLPRKEFEILALMLENKGRIFSREELLDRIWPEKTIVTDRSVDVHVTRLRSKISPYGRNIVSRSGYGYGWQD
;
A
#
# COMPACT_ATOMS: atom_id res chain seq x y z
N SER A 1 -21.81 20.03 -2.68
CA SER A 1 -21.52 20.48 -1.30
C SER A 1 -20.02 20.37 -1.03
N ASP A 2 -19.54 21.06 0.00
CA ASP A 2 -18.11 21.01 0.37
C ASP A 2 -17.69 19.57 0.79
N GLU A 3 -18.60 18.83 1.38
CA GLU A 3 -18.38 17.43 1.74
C GLU A 3 -18.26 16.50 0.52
N GLU A 4 -19.03 16.76 -0.52
CA GLU A 4 -18.92 16.01 -1.78
C GLU A 4 -17.57 16.25 -2.46
N ALA A 5 -17.12 17.51 -2.51
CA ALA A 5 -15.81 17.86 -3.05
C ALA A 5 -14.66 17.23 -2.24
N LEU A 6 -14.79 17.16 -0.92
CA LEU A 6 -13.81 16.53 -0.04
C LEU A 6 -13.76 15.02 -0.26
N ARG A 7 -14.91 14.35 -0.41
CA ARG A 7 -15.01 12.92 -0.69
C ARG A 7 -14.40 12.56 -2.04
N GLU A 8 -14.73 13.33 -3.09
CA GLU A 8 -14.15 13.14 -4.42
C GLU A 8 -12.64 13.39 -4.43
N GLY A 9 -12.17 14.43 -3.75
CA GLY A 9 -10.75 14.71 -3.61
C GLY A 9 -10.00 13.58 -2.90
N LEU A 10 -10.57 13.03 -1.85
CA LEU A 10 -10.01 11.89 -1.13
C LEU A 10 -9.96 10.62 -2.01
N LYS A 11 -11.05 10.34 -2.75
CA LYS A 11 -11.11 9.22 -3.69
C LYS A 11 -9.99 9.32 -4.73
N VAL A 12 -9.91 10.44 -5.45
CA VAL A 12 -8.88 10.65 -6.48
C VAL A 12 -7.47 10.50 -5.91
N TYR A 13 -7.22 11.08 -4.72
CA TYR A 13 -5.92 10.96 -4.07
C TYR A 13 -5.55 9.51 -3.75
N LEU A 14 -6.46 8.74 -3.18
CA LEU A 14 -6.22 7.33 -2.84
C LEU A 14 -6.06 6.46 -4.09
N GLU A 15 -6.83 6.72 -5.15
CA GLU A 15 -6.66 6.03 -6.44
C GLU A 15 -5.28 6.29 -7.06
N LEU A 16 -4.77 7.52 -6.98
CA LEU A 16 -3.41 7.87 -7.40
C LEU A 16 -2.32 7.17 -6.58
N GLU A 17 -2.63 6.86 -5.31
CA GLU A 17 -1.75 6.10 -4.41
C GLU A 17 -1.86 4.58 -4.61
N GLY A 18 -2.68 4.11 -5.56
CA GLY A 18 -2.79 2.71 -5.97
C GLY A 18 -3.89 1.91 -5.27
N TYR A 19 -4.81 2.56 -4.57
CA TYR A 19 -5.98 1.91 -3.98
C TYR A 19 -7.13 1.83 -5.00
N ASP A 20 -7.92 0.76 -4.91
CA ASP A 20 -9.21 0.68 -5.59
C ASP A 20 -10.28 1.25 -4.66
N VAL A 21 -10.91 2.36 -5.06
CA VAL A 21 -11.76 3.14 -4.15
C VAL A 21 -13.18 3.23 -4.67
N CYS A 22 -14.12 2.79 -3.84
CA CYS A 22 -15.53 3.01 -4.05
C CYS A 22 -16.06 4.07 -3.06
N ALA A 23 -16.67 5.12 -3.55
CA ALA A 23 -17.26 6.18 -2.73
C ALA A 23 -18.78 6.12 -2.79
N CYS A 24 -19.42 6.10 -1.62
CA CYS A 24 -20.86 6.09 -1.46
C CYS A 24 -21.35 7.40 -0.83
N HIS A 25 -22.56 7.80 -1.17
CA HIS A 25 -23.22 8.98 -0.64
C HIS A 25 -23.77 8.77 0.76
N ASP A 26 -24.31 7.58 0.98
CA ASP A 26 -25.08 7.21 2.15
C ASP A 26 -24.89 5.72 2.49
N ALA A 27 -25.35 5.34 3.66
CA ALA A 27 -25.26 3.97 4.13
C ALA A 27 -26.08 2.98 3.29
N GLU A 28 -27.20 3.42 2.71
CA GLU A 28 -28.08 2.57 1.90
C GLU A 28 -27.39 2.14 0.61
N SER A 29 -26.74 3.07 -0.06
CA SER A 29 -25.92 2.79 -1.26
C SER A 29 -24.78 1.85 -0.95
N ALA A 30 -24.13 2.01 0.21
CA ALA A 30 -23.06 1.13 0.65
C ALA A 30 -23.57 -0.27 0.99
N MET A 31 -24.75 -0.39 1.61
CA MET A 31 -25.35 -1.70 1.92
C MET A 31 -25.80 -2.49 0.67
N ALA A 32 -25.98 -1.83 -0.46
CA ALA A 32 -26.29 -2.50 -1.73
C ALA A 32 -25.06 -3.19 -2.35
N MET A 33 -23.87 -2.96 -1.80
CA MET A 33 -22.62 -3.57 -2.24
C MET A 33 -22.26 -4.74 -1.34
N ASP A 34 -21.40 -5.64 -1.83
CA ASP A 34 -20.79 -6.65 -0.99
C ASP A 34 -19.61 -6.05 -0.22
N LEU A 35 -19.87 -5.64 1.01
CA LEU A 35 -18.85 -5.01 1.86
C LEU A 35 -17.75 -5.97 2.32
N SER A 36 -17.96 -7.29 2.19
CA SER A 36 -16.92 -8.28 2.51
C SER A 36 -15.75 -8.30 1.52
N ASP A 37 -15.96 -7.74 0.33
CA ASP A 37 -14.91 -7.62 -0.69
C ASP A 37 -13.92 -6.46 -0.42
N PHE A 38 -14.21 -5.61 0.57
CA PHE A 38 -13.37 -4.46 0.88
C PHE A 38 -12.38 -4.76 2.01
N ASP A 39 -11.17 -4.28 1.85
CA ASP A 39 -10.10 -4.41 2.83
C ASP A 39 -10.21 -3.41 3.99
N LEU A 40 -10.93 -2.29 3.79
CA LEU A 40 -11.11 -1.23 4.76
C LEU A 40 -12.28 -0.32 4.38
N ILE A 41 -12.98 0.18 5.38
CA ILE A 41 -14.06 1.16 5.22
C ILE A 41 -13.68 2.45 5.94
N LEU A 42 -13.65 3.57 5.19
CA LEU A 42 -13.63 4.92 5.77
C LEU A 42 -15.08 5.38 5.96
N LEU A 43 -15.47 5.66 7.18
CA LEU A 43 -16.86 5.90 7.53
C LEU A 43 -17.02 7.24 8.25
N ASP A 44 -17.72 8.17 7.62
CA ASP A 44 -18.11 9.41 8.28
C ASP A 44 -19.17 9.13 9.35
N ILE A 45 -18.99 9.68 10.53
CA ILE A 45 -19.99 9.57 11.60
C ILE A 45 -21.23 10.41 11.25
N MET A 46 -21.01 11.60 10.72
CA MET A 46 -22.08 12.55 10.35
C MET A 46 -22.48 12.32 8.89
N MET A 47 -23.37 11.39 8.64
CA MET A 47 -23.96 11.16 7.31
C MET A 47 -25.43 11.53 7.28
N ASP A 48 -25.92 11.89 6.11
CA ASP A 48 -27.36 12.07 5.90
C ASP A 48 -28.09 10.73 6.03
N GLY A 49 -29.21 10.74 6.75
CA GLY A 49 -30.02 9.55 6.99
C GLY A 49 -29.52 8.72 8.17
N MET A 50 -28.81 7.63 7.92
CA MET A 50 -28.26 6.75 8.94
C MET A 50 -26.94 7.31 9.50
N ASN A 51 -26.81 7.37 10.82
CA ASN A 51 -25.56 7.74 11.47
C ASN A 51 -24.47 6.67 11.20
N GLY A 52 -23.22 7.09 10.98
CA GLY A 52 -22.09 6.19 10.72
C GLY A 52 -21.84 5.16 11.82
N ILE A 53 -22.12 5.51 13.08
CA ILE A 53 -22.04 4.59 14.23
C ILE A 53 -23.06 3.45 14.11
N ASP A 54 -24.30 3.77 13.75
CA ASP A 54 -25.36 2.76 13.58
C ASP A 54 -25.06 1.87 12.37
N PHE A 55 -24.50 2.44 11.31
CA PHE A 55 -24.05 1.67 10.16
C PHE A 55 -22.90 0.71 10.53
N ALA A 56 -21.94 1.16 11.33
CA ALA A 56 -20.86 0.30 11.81
C ALA A 56 -21.37 -0.86 12.66
N LYS A 57 -22.40 -0.64 13.51
CA LYS A 57 -23.06 -1.73 14.25
C LYS A 57 -23.66 -2.78 13.32
N ILE A 58 -24.28 -2.35 12.22
CA ILE A 58 -24.83 -3.26 11.21
C ILE A 58 -23.71 -4.08 10.56
N ILE A 59 -22.60 -3.44 10.16
CA ILE A 59 -21.42 -4.11 9.59
C ILE A 59 -20.88 -5.16 10.58
N ARG A 60 -20.72 -4.82 11.84
CA ARG A 60 -20.19 -5.72 12.89
C ARG A 60 -21.15 -6.86 13.25
N SER A 61 -22.45 -6.70 13.03
CA SER A 61 -23.45 -7.74 13.31
C SER A 61 -23.52 -8.85 12.25
N ARG A 62 -22.93 -8.63 11.08
CA ARG A 62 -22.92 -9.60 9.98
C ARG A 62 -21.61 -10.37 9.97
N GLN A 63 -21.68 -11.69 9.93
CA GLN A 63 -20.50 -12.56 9.99
C GLN A 63 -19.51 -12.28 8.87
N GLU A 64 -19.99 -11.99 7.67
CA GLU A 64 -19.15 -11.74 6.48
C GLU A 64 -18.37 -10.43 6.56
N THR A 65 -18.84 -9.45 7.32
CA THR A 65 -18.25 -8.10 7.40
C THR A 65 -17.76 -7.73 8.79
N ALA A 66 -17.93 -8.62 9.78
CA ALA A 66 -17.58 -8.35 11.17
C ALA A 66 -16.11 -7.94 11.36
N ASP A 67 -15.21 -8.50 10.57
CA ASP A 67 -13.75 -8.28 10.67
C ASP A 67 -13.22 -7.23 9.68
N VAL A 68 -14.08 -6.66 8.83
CA VAL A 68 -13.63 -5.60 7.90
C VAL A 68 -13.20 -4.36 8.70
N PRO A 69 -11.97 -3.87 8.54
CA PRO A 69 -11.48 -2.72 9.26
C PRO A 69 -12.31 -1.45 9.00
N ILE A 70 -12.59 -0.69 10.06
CA ILE A 70 -13.33 0.57 9.98
C ILE A 70 -12.50 1.69 10.59
N ILE A 71 -12.29 2.75 9.81
CA ILE A 71 -11.75 4.02 10.30
C ILE A 71 -12.87 5.06 10.26
N PHE A 72 -13.18 5.66 11.42
CA PHE A 72 -14.16 6.73 11.48
C PHE A 72 -13.55 8.09 11.12
N LEU A 73 -14.31 8.87 10.33
CA LEU A 73 -14.09 10.29 10.15
C LEU A 73 -15.04 11.04 11.09
N THR A 74 -14.50 11.86 12.00
CA THR A 74 -15.30 12.48 13.06
C THR A 74 -15.03 13.98 13.17
N ALA A 75 -16.00 14.75 13.66
CA ALA A 75 -15.77 16.13 14.05
C ALA A 75 -14.86 16.20 15.29
N LYS A 76 -14.03 17.24 15.37
CA LYS A 76 -12.96 17.38 16.38
C LYS A 76 -13.44 17.38 17.84
N ASP A 77 -14.73 17.65 18.08
CA ASP A 77 -15.28 17.92 19.40
C ASP A 77 -16.17 16.80 19.96
N SER A 78 -16.19 15.61 19.33
CA SER A 78 -17.05 14.52 19.78
C SER A 78 -16.27 13.43 20.53
N GLU A 79 -15.87 13.72 21.76
CA GLU A 79 -15.30 12.69 22.66
C GLU A 79 -16.26 11.53 22.89
N ASP A 80 -17.56 11.81 23.00
CA ASP A 80 -18.61 10.79 23.19
C ASP A 80 -18.72 9.84 21.97
N ASP A 81 -18.58 10.36 20.75
CA ASP A 81 -18.56 9.53 19.53
C ASP A 81 -17.32 8.66 19.46
N MET A 82 -16.16 9.15 19.92
CA MET A 82 -14.93 8.38 19.99
C MET A 82 -15.04 7.20 20.97
N ILE A 83 -15.65 7.42 22.14
CA ILE A 83 -15.87 6.38 23.16
C ILE A 83 -16.83 5.33 22.64
N THR A 84 -17.97 5.75 22.08
CA THR A 84 -18.99 4.83 21.51
C THR A 84 -18.43 4.01 20.37
N GLY A 85 -17.60 4.61 19.54
CA GLY A 85 -17.01 3.90 18.41
C GLY A 85 -15.91 2.91 18.81
N LEU A 86 -15.15 3.16 19.89
CA LEU A 86 -14.21 2.18 20.46
C LEU A 86 -14.93 0.93 20.95
N ASP A 87 -16.11 1.09 21.57
CA ASP A 87 -16.95 -0.02 22.01
C ASP A 87 -17.50 -0.87 20.85
N ILE A 88 -17.64 -0.27 19.66
CA ILE A 88 -18.10 -0.95 18.43
C ILE A 88 -16.94 -1.70 17.72
N GLY A 89 -15.69 -1.47 18.16
CA GLY A 89 -14.52 -2.11 17.57
C GLY A 89 -14.03 -1.41 16.30
N ALA A 90 -13.98 -0.07 16.32
CA ALA A 90 -13.28 0.70 15.30
C ALA A 90 -11.77 0.48 15.38
N ASP A 91 -11.13 0.47 14.23
CA ASP A 91 -9.69 0.26 14.14
C ASP A 91 -8.88 1.56 14.28
N ASP A 92 -9.47 2.69 13.92
CA ASP A 92 -8.88 4.02 14.11
C ASP A 92 -9.92 5.15 13.90
N TYR A 93 -9.52 6.38 14.25
CA TYR A 93 -10.30 7.61 14.11
C TYR A 93 -9.48 8.72 13.47
N ILE A 94 -10.11 9.50 12.64
CA ILE A 94 -9.52 10.68 11.99
C ILE A 94 -10.41 11.89 12.25
N ALA A 95 -9.90 12.86 12.99
CA ALA A 95 -10.64 14.09 13.25
C ALA A 95 -10.64 15.02 12.02
N LYS A 96 -11.79 15.59 11.70
CA LYS A 96 -11.92 16.67 10.71
C LYS A 96 -11.52 18.01 11.33
N PRO A 97 -10.83 18.92 10.62
CA PRO A 97 -10.31 18.76 9.27
C PRO A 97 -9.05 17.89 9.20
N TYR A 98 -8.92 17.06 8.19
CA TYR A 98 -7.78 16.16 7.99
C TYR A 98 -7.00 16.48 6.71
N SER A 99 -5.74 16.11 6.68
CA SER A 99 -4.95 16.09 5.46
C SER A 99 -5.05 14.73 4.76
N LEU A 100 -5.01 14.71 3.43
CA LEU A 100 -5.04 13.47 2.64
C LEU A 100 -3.88 12.53 3.02
N ARG A 101 -2.70 13.10 3.33
CA ARG A 101 -1.54 12.33 3.81
C ARG A 101 -1.79 11.65 5.15
N ASN A 102 -2.52 12.31 6.06
CA ASN A 102 -2.88 11.72 7.35
C ASN A 102 -3.83 10.53 7.16
N VAL A 103 -4.85 10.69 6.30
CA VAL A 103 -5.78 9.60 5.97
C VAL A 103 -5.02 8.40 5.42
N LYS A 104 -4.15 8.60 4.44
CA LYS A 104 -3.33 7.54 3.85
C LYS A 104 -2.47 6.83 4.91
N ALA A 105 -1.77 7.58 5.75
CA ALA A 105 -0.92 7.02 6.80
C ALA A 105 -1.70 6.14 7.79
N ARG A 106 -2.93 6.54 8.14
CA ARG A 106 -3.83 5.77 9.01
C ARG A 106 -4.34 4.50 8.33
N ILE A 107 -4.74 4.60 7.06
CA ILE A 107 -5.12 3.43 6.25
C ILE A 107 -3.99 2.40 6.23
N GLU A 108 -2.77 2.82 5.90
CA GLU A 108 -1.61 1.94 5.86
C GLU A 108 -1.32 1.28 7.21
N ALA A 109 -1.45 2.03 8.31
CA ALA A 109 -1.25 1.52 9.66
C ALA A 109 -2.29 0.46 10.04
N VAL A 110 -3.56 0.67 9.71
CA VAL A 110 -4.65 -0.28 9.98
C VAL A 110 -4.49 -1.53 9.12
N LEU A 111 -4.28 -1.39 7.82
CA LEU A 111 -4.10 -2.53 6.91
C LEU A 111 -2.89 -3.39 7.31
N ARG A 112 -1.82 -2.79 7.77
CA ARG A 112 -0.65 -3.51 8.27
C ARG A 112 -0.95 -4.33 9.53
N ARG A 113 -1.75 -3.80 10.46
CA ARG A 113 -2.15 -4.49 11.70
C ARG A 113 -3.09 -5.68 11.45
N THR A 114 -3.99 -5.56 10.48
CA THR A 114 -4.94 -6.61 10.13
C THR A 114 -4.32 -7.71 9.27
N GLY A 115 -3.04 -7.61 8.92
CA GLY A 115 -2.38 -8.53 8.01
C GLY A 115 -2.84 -8.39 6.55
N ILE A 116 -3.80 -7.53 6.30
CA ILE A 116 -4.16 -7.08 4.96
C ILE A 116 -3.05 -6.14 4.53
N LYS A 117 -2.08 -6.68 3.83
CA LYS A 117 -1.05 -5.85 3.19
C LYS A 117 -1.82 -4.99 2.18
N GLY A 118 -1.91 -3.68 2.46
CA GLY A 118 -2.54 -2.76 1.52
C GLY A 118 -2.05 -3.06 0.12
N SER A 119 -2.92 -2.96 -0.86
CA SER A 119 -2.61 -3.22 -2.26
C SER A 119 -1.60 -2.18 -2.77
N CYS A 120 -0.41 -2.19 -2.22
CA CYS A 120 0.74 -1.59 -2.87
C CYS A 120 1.12 -2.54 -3.99
N ASN A 121 0.47 -2.41 -5.13
CA ASN A 121 0.99 -3.00 -6.35
C ASN A 121 2.42 -2.54 -6.49
N GLY A 122 3.31 -3.43 -6.81
CA GLY A 122 4.72 -3.10 -6.97
C GLY A 122 5.67 -4.08 -6.31
N VAL A 123 6.93 -3.72 -6.37
CA VAL A 123 8.03 -4.51 -5.85
C VAL A 123 8.59 -3.84 -4.61
N LYS A 124 8.75 -4.60 -3.54
CA LYS A 124 9.36 -4.14 -2.27
C LYS A 124 10.42 -5.13 -1.81
N CYS A 125 11.51 -4.60 -1.26
CA CYS A 125 12.54 -5.36 -0.58
C CYS A 125 12.66 -4.85 0.85
N ASP A 126 12.61 -5.77 1.80
CA ASP A 126 12.88 -5.50 3.20
C ASP A 126 14.26 -6.04 3.56
N ARG A 127 15.19 -5.14 3.92
CA ARG A 127 16.56 -5.51 4.24
C ARG A 127 16.71 -6.18 5.61
N ASP A 128 15.80 -5.91 6.53
CA ASP A 128 15.86 -6.48 7.87
C ASP A 128 15.42 -7.95 7.86
N THR A 129 14.38 -8.25 7.07
CA THR A 129 13.86 -9.61 6.92
C THR A 129 14.43 -10.35 5.70
N LEU A 130 15.12 -9.64 4.79
CA LEU A 130 15.61 -10.15 3.49
C LEU A 130 14.50 -10.72 2.61
N VAL A 131 13.29 -10.18 2.74
CA VAL A 131 12.11 -10.60 1.98
C VAL A 131 11.85 -9.62 0.84
N CYS A 132 11.61 -10.17 -0.34
CA CYS A 132 11.09 -9.44 -1.50
C CYS A 132 9.61 -9.79 -1.71
N THR A 133 8.79 -8.80 -2.01
CA THR A 133 7.40 -9.00 -2.37
C THR A 133 7.08 -8.32 -3.71
N VAL A 134 6.28 -9.01 -4.52
CA VAL A 134 5.69 -8.51 -5.76
C VAL A 134 4.19 -8.57 -5.60
N ASP A 135 3.51 -7.43 -5.66
CA ASP A 135 2.07 -7.31 -5.41
C ASP A 135 1.64 -8.02 -4.11
N ASN A 136 2.40 -7.77 -3.02
CA ASN A 136 2.23 -8.38 -1.71
C ASN A 136 2.45 -9.91 -1.61
N LYS A 137 2.88 -10.56 -2.69
CA LYS A 137 3.26 -11.96 -2.67
C LYS A 137 4.77 -12.07 -2.47
N GLU A 138 5.19 -12.91 -1.54
CA GLU A 138 6.62 -13.16 -1.32
C GLU A 138 7.24 -13.84 -2.54
N VAL A 139 8.37 -13.31 -3.00
CA VAL A 139 9.18 -13.85 -4.07
C VAL A 139 10.56 -14.19 -3.52
N ARG A 140 10.97 -15.45 -3.64
CA ARG A 140 12.30 -15.88 -3.26
C ARG A 140 13.35 -15.43 -4.29
N LEU A 141 14.27 -14.60 -3.82
CA LEU A 141 15.43 -14.18 -4.60
C LEU A 141 16.71 -14.71 -3.97
N PRO A 142 17.66 -15.25 -4.77
CA PRO A 142 19.02 -15.47 -4.32
C PRO A 142 19.63 -14.16 -3.82
N ARG A 143 20.57 -14.27 -2.86
CA ARG A 143 21.13 -13.10 -2.17
C ARG A 143 21.60 -11.99 -3.11
N LYS A 144 22.30 -12.32 -4.19
CA LYS A 144 22.83 -11.31 -5.12
C LYS A 144 21.71 -10.61 -5.93
N GLU A 145 20.68 -11.35 -6.32
CA GLU A 145 19.51 -10.77 -6.98
C GLU A 145 18.73 -9.85 -6.04
N PHE A 146 18.57 -10.25 -4.77
CA PHE A 146 17.96 -9.40 -3.76
C PHE A 146 18.74 -8.09 -3.55
N GLU A 147 20.08 -8.18 -3.42
CA GLU A 147 20.94 -7.01 -3.23
C GLU A 147 20.88 -6.02 -4.42
N ILE A 148 20.88 -6.55 -5.65
CA ILE A 148 20.73 -5.73 -6.86
C ILE A 148 19.38 -4.99 -6.83
N LEU A 149 18.30 -5.71 -6.58
CA LEU A 149 16.96 -5.15 -6.57
C LEU A 149 16.79 -4.11 -5.46
N ALA A 150 17.20 -4.43 -4.24
CA ALA A 150 17.12 -3.51 -3.11
C ALA A 150 17.89 -2.22 -3.37
N LEU A 151 19.12 -2.31 -3.90
CA LEU A 151 19.92 -1.15 -4.25
C LEU A 151 19.22 -0.25 -5.28
N MET A 152 18.63 -0.85 -6.31
CA MET A 152 17.92 -0.09 -7.36
C MET A 152 16.64 0.57 -6.83
N LEU A 153 15.86 -0.13 -5.98
CA LEU A 153 14.63 0.40 -5.39
C LEU A 153 14.91 1.56 -4.41
N GLU A 154 15.99 1.49 -3.66
CA GLU A 154 16.44 2.55 -2.77
C GLU A 154 16.95 3.80 -3.50
N ASN A 155 17.32 3.64 -4.78
CA ASN A 155 17.88 4.70 -5.62
C ASN A 155 17.14 4.79 -6.96
N LYS A 156 15.82 4.86 -6.92
CA LYS A 156 14.99 4.97 -8.13
C LYS A 156 15.42 6.11 -9.03
N GLY A 157 15.44 5.86 -10.33
CA GLY A 157 15.90 6.82 -11.35
C GLY A 157 17.42 6.87 -11.56
N ARG A 158 18.21 6.27 -10.66
CA ARG A 158 19.66 6.19 -10.82
C ARG A 158 20.06 5.00 -11.68
N ILE A 159 21.03 5.20 -12.58
CA ILE A 159 21.66 4.11 -13.33
C ILE A 159 23.00 3.77 -12.67
N PHE A 160 23.17 2.51 -12.35
CA PHE A 160 24.40 1.95 -11.81
C PHE A 160 25.18 1.28 -12.94
N SER A 161 26.47 1.58 -13.07
CA SER A 161 27.32 0.85 -14.00
C SER A 161 27.51 -0.62 -13.56
N ARG A 162 27.88 -1.49 -14.50
CA ARG A 162 28.20 -2.89 -14.15
C ARG A 162 29.33 -2.96 -13.13
N GLU A 163 30.33 -2.10 -13.27
CA GLU A 163 31.45 -2.00 -12.33
C GLU A 163 30.99 -1.57 -10.94
N GLU A 164 30.11 -0.55 -10.82
CA GLU A 164 29.54 -0.16 -9.54
C GLU A 164 28.73 -1.29 -8.88
N LEU A 165 27.95 -2.04 -9.66
CA LEU A 165 27.18 -3.16 -9.15
C LEU A 165 28.11 -4.30 -8.67
N LEU A 166 29.18 -4.59 -9.40
CA LEU A 166 30.18 -5.57 -8.99
C LEU A 166 30.86 -5.15 -7.69
N ASP A 167 31.31 -3.93 -7.58
CA ASP A 167 32.02 -3.43 -6.40
C ASP A 167 31.13 -3.45 -5.14
N ARG A 168 29.86 -3.11 -5.28
CA ARG A 168 28.92 -3.01 -4.15
C ARG A 168 28.36 -4.37 -3.71
N ILE A 169 28.12 -5.27 -4.67
CA ILE A 169 27.37 -6.51 -4.43
C ILE A 169 28.30 -7.73 -4.35
N TRP A 170 29.46 -7.66 -4.97
CA TRP A 170 30.52 -8.68 -4.91
C TRP A 170 31.83 -8.09 -4.35
N PRO A 171 31.86 -7.61 -3.09
CA PRO A 171 33.05 -7.01 -2.50
C PRO A 171 34.20 -8.01 -2.33
N GLU A 172 33.88 -9.29 -2.22
CA GLU A 172 34.86 -10.38 -2.22
C GLU A 172 35.30 -10.59 -3.67
N LYS A 173 36.51 -10.20 -3.99
CA LYS A 173 37.15 -10.28 -5.34
C LYS A 173 37.25 -11.71 -5.88
N THR A 174 36.12 -12.41 -5.96
CA THR A 174 35.96 -13.61 -6.77
C THR A 174 35.95 -13.19 -8.23
N ILE A 175 36.36 -14.08 -9.12
CA ILE A 175 36.41 -13.89 -10.58
C ILE A 175 34.97 -13.73 -11.11
N VAL A 176 34.38 -12.55 -10.92
CA VAL A 176 33.06 -12.18 -11.41
C VAL A 176 33.23 -11.17 -12.51
N THR A 177 32.64 -11.43 -13.67
CA THR A 177 32.71 -10.56 -14.85
C THR A 177 31.44 -9.73 -15.00
N ASP A 178 31.50 -8.67 -15.82
CA ASP A 178 30.33 -7.87 -16.21
C ASP A 178 29.16 -8.72 -16.70
N ARG A 179 29.44 -9.84 -17.36
CA ARG A 179 28.43 -10.81 -17.80
C ARG A 179 27.65 -11.44 -16.65
N SER A 180 28.26 -11.56 -15.48
CA SER A 180 27.58 -12.09 -14.28
C SER A 180 26.46 -11.14 -13.83
N VAL A 181 26.68 -9.85 -13.92
CA VAL A 181 25.63 -8.85 -13.63
C VAL A 181 24.46 -9.01 -14.60
N ASP A 182 24.75 -9.11 -15.89
CA ASP A 182 23.71 -9.25 -16.92
C ASP A 182 22.86 -10.51 -16.72
N VAL A 183 23.46 -11.62 -16.35
CA VAL A 183 22.76 -12.89 -16.06
C VAL A 183 21.83 -12.72 -14.83
N HIS A 184 22.34 -12.11 -13.76
CA HIS A 184 21.52 -11.88 -12.55
C HIS A 184 20.37 -10.94 -12.83
N VAL A 185 20.59 -9.86 -13.59
CA VAL A 185 19.52 -8.92 -13.98
C VAL A 185 18.46 -9.61 -14.83
N THR A 186 18.86 -10.46 -15.78
CA THR A 186 17.91 -11.23 -16.62
C THR A 186 17.03 -12.14 -15.78
N ARG A 187 17.64 -12.89 -14.85
CA ARG A 187 16.91 -13.78 -13.92
C ARG A 187 15.99 -13.00 -13.00
N LEU A 188 16.47 -11.89 -12.45
CA LEU A 188 15.72 -11.01 -11.58
C LEU A 188 14.47 -10.46 -12.29
N ARG A 189 14.61 -9.97 -13.51
CA ARG A 189 13.48 -9.46 -14.32
C ARG A 189 12.37 -10.49 -14.47
N SER A 190 12.72 -11.74 -14.72
CA SER A 190 11.76 -12.83 -14.84
C SER A 190 11.01 -13.11 -13.53
N LYS A 191 11.72 -13.08 -12.40
CA LYS A 191 11.17 -13.41 -11.08
C LYS A 191 10.23 -12.35 -10.52
N ILE A 192 10.42 -11.08 -10.90
CA ILE A 192 9.60 -9.95 -10.44
C ILE A 192 8.54 -9.51 -11.46
N SER A 193 8.20 -10.37 -12.42
CA SER A 193 7.15 -10.09 -13.40
C SER A 193 5.82 -9.70 -12.72
N PRO A 194 5.08 -8.67 -13.21
CA PRO A 194 5.28 -7.94 -14.46
C PRO A 194 6.28 -6.74 -14.38
N TYR A 195 6.91 -6.51 -13.23
CA TYR A 195 7.76 -5.33 -12.99
C TYR A 195 9.20 -5.47 -13.50
N GLY A 196 9.57 -6.59 -14.11
CA GLY A 196 10.90 -6.76 -14.71
C GLY A 196 11.29 -5.67 -15.72
N ARG A 197 10.30 -5.10 -16.41
CA ARG A 197 10.48 -3.96 -17.33
C ARG A 197 10.92 -2.67 -16.64
N ASN A 198 10.68 -2.53 -15.33
CA ASN A 198 11.09 -1.38 -14.54
C ASN A 198 12.60 -1.38 -14.28
N ILE A 199 13.27 -2.53 -14.40
CA ILE A 199 14.71 -2.58 -14.45
C ILE A 199 15.14 -2.22 -15.86
N VAL A 200 15.47 -0.94 -16.07
CA VAL A 200 15.88 -0.43 -17.37
C VAL A 200 17.36 -0.66 -17.61
N SER A 201 17.70 -0.90 -18.88
CA SER A 201 19.08 -0.92 -19.34
C SER A 201 19.39 0.39 -20.08
N ARG A 202 20.52 1.00 -19.78
CA ARG A 202 21.06 2.09 -20.59
C ARG A 202 22.35 1.60 -21.24
N SER A 203 22.31 1.49 -22.57
CA SER A 203 23.44 0.96 -23.34
C SER A 203 24.73 1.74 -23.05
N GLY A 204 25.79 1.06 -22.67
CA GLY A 204 27.06 1.64 -22.28
C GLY A 204 27.11 2.23 -20.86
N TYR A 205 25.97 2.33 -20.14
CA TYR A 205 25.92 2.95 -18.80
C TYR A 205 25.57 1.97 -17.68
N GLY A 206 24.65 1.02 -17.90
CA GLY A 206 24.30 0.03 -16.90
C GLY A 206 22.80 -0.14 -16.68
N TYR A 207 22.40 -0.38 -15.45
CA TYR A 207 21.04 -0.73 -15.05
C TYR A 207 20.51 0.16 -13.92
N GLY A 208 19.21 0.35 -13.87
CA GLY A 208 18.53 1.06 -12.79
C GLY A 208 17.04 0.79 -12.77
N TRP A 209 16.37 1.22 -11.71
CA TRP A 209 14.93 1.15 -11.58
C TRP A 209 14.25 2.43 -12.04
N GLN A 210 13.23 2.30 -12.85
CA GLN A 210 12.38 3.41 -13.30
C GLN A 210 10.91 3.01 -13.17
N ASP A 211 10.13 3.85 -12.46
CA ASP A 211 8.68 3.67 -12.31
C ASP A 211 7.94 3.96 -13.60
#